data_c3085ebd8cab872de532f385ed8fa147
#
_entry.id   c3085ebd8cab872de532f385ed8fa147
#
_cell.length_a   1.000
_cell.length_b   1.000
_cell.length_c   1.000
_cell.angle_alpha   90.00
_cell.angle_beta   90.00
_cell.angle_gamma   90.00
#
_symmetry.space_group_name_H-M   'P 1'
#
loop_
_entity.id
_entity.type
_entity.pdbx_description
1 polymer ?
#
loop_
_entity_poly.entity_id
_entity_poly.type
_entity_poly.pdbx_seq_one_letter_code
_entity_poly.pdbx_strand_id
1 'polypeptide(L)'
;MNTIKGTVVSVNSANGLCEVEVKTPLGSIYAVVLESPGEAEFVKENKRVKCIFKETEVLLLREKVSQINLFEGTIKSLEKGRVLSTLVVDCKGQEIRVMLTSRQVDNLGLSQGTEVYMLLSPMHVILEAQDE
;
A
#
# COMPACT_ATOMS: atom_id res chain seq x y z
N MET A 1 9.00 -5.94 -3.67
CA MET A 1 7.51 -5.93 -3.52
C MET A 1 7.14 -5.85 -2.05
N ASN A 2 6.12 -5.11 -1.75
CA ASN A 2 5.56 -5.07 -0.40
C ASN A 2 4.37 -6.02 -0.32
N THR A 3 4.23 -6.69 0.81
CA THR A 3 3.13 -7.63 1.06
C THR A 3 2.55 -7.37 2.44
N ILE A 4 1.26 -7.06 2.49
CA ILE A 4 0.52 -6.85 3.74
C ILE A 4 -0.63 -7.84 3.78
N LYS A 5 -0.66 -8.66 4.80
CA LYS A 5 -1.73 -9.65 4.99
C LYS A 5 -2.94 -9.00 5.63
N GLY A 6 -4.12 -9.44 5.20
CA GLY A 6 -5.36 -8.94 5.76
C GLY A 6 -6.55 -9.82 5.46
N THR A 7 -7.73 -9.33 5.82
CA THR A 7 -8.99 -10.05 5.65
C THR A 7 -9.96 -9.17 4.88
N VAL A 8 -10.60 -9.74 3.86
CA VAL A 8 -11.62 -9.05 3.07
C VAL A 8 -12.84 -8.76 3.94
N VAL A 9 -13.25 -7.50 4.00
CA VAL A 9 -14.43 -7.09 4.78
C VAL A 9 -15.59 -6.62 3.90
N SER A 10 -15.33 -6.20 2.67
CA SER A 10 -16.40 -5.85 1.73
C SER A 10 -15.93 -6.01 0.30
N VAL A 11 -16.89 -6.27 -0.59
CA VAL A 11 -16.67 -6.37 -2.03
C VAL A 11 -17.79 -5.61 -2.72
N ASN A 12 -17.43 -4.62 -3.54
CA ASN A 12 -18.38 -3.85 -4.33
C ASN A 12 -18.10 -4.12 -5.81
N SER A 13 -19.04 -4.75 -6.52
CA SER A 13 -18.82 -5.25 -7.87
C SER A 13 -19.75 -4.58 -8.87
N ALA A 14 -19.19 -4.22 -10.01
CA ALA A 14 -19.94 -3.69 -11.15
C ALA A 14 -19.13 -3.90 -12.44
N ASN A 15 -19.79 -4.34 -13.50
CA ASN A 15 -19.19 -4.40 -14.85
C ASN A 15 -17.85 -5.14 -14.92
N GLY A 16 -17.73 -6.27 -14.21
CA GLY A 16 -16.50 -7.06 -14.21
C GLY A 16 -15.37 -6.49 -13.36
N LEU A 17 -15.67 -5.47 -12.56
CA LEU A 17 -14.72 -4.88 -11.61
C LEU A 17 -15.18 -5.14 -10.19
N CYS A 18 -14.24 -5.44 -9.32
CA CYS A 18 -14.50 -5.55 -7.89
C CYS A 18 -13.61 -4.56 -7.15
N GLU A 19 -14.22 -3.67 -6.37
CA GLU A 19 -13.50 -2.89 -5.38
C GLU A 19 -13.56 -3.66 -4.07
N VAL A 20 -12.40 -3.97 -3.50
CA VAL A 20 -12.30 -4.83 -2.32
C VAL A 20 -11.70 -4.02 -1.18
N GLU A 21 -12.37 -4.03 -0.06
CA GLU A 21 -11.82 -3.47 1.17
C GLU A 21 -11.20 -4.58 2.00
N VAL A 22 -9.93 -4.42 2.34
CA VAL A 22 -9.16 -5.40 3.13
C VAL A 22 -8.76 -4.75 4.44
N LYS A 23 -9.13 -5.37 5.55
CA LYS A 23 -8.69 -4.93 6.88
C LYS A 23 -7.31 -5.48 7.16
N THR A 24 -6.36 -4.60 7.42
CA THR A 24 -4.94 -4.94 7.65
C THR A 24 -4.44 -4.29 8.93
N PRO A 25 -3.21 -4.63 9.39
CA PRO A 25 -2.59 -3.91 10.50
C PRO A 25 -2.38 -2.42 10.23
N LEU A 26 -2.35 -1.99 8.97
CA LEU A 26 -2.24 -0.58 8.60
C LEU A 26 -3.58 0.15 8.65
N GLY A 27 -4.69 -0.57 8.72
CA GLY A 27 -6.02 -0.09 8.52
C GLY A 27 -6.61 -0.66 7.24
N SER A 28 -7.67 -0.06 6.71
CA SER A 28 -8.28 -0.54 5.47
C SER A 28 -7.42 -0.22 4.26
N ILE A 29 -7.17 -1.25 3.45
CA ILE A 29 -6.57 -1.09 2.13
C ILE A 29 -7.64 -1.43 1.10
N TYR A 30 -7.85 -0.53 0.15
CA TYR A 30 -8.77 -0.73 -0.97
C TYR A 30 -7.99 -1.15 -2.19
N ALA A 31 -8.52 -2.14 -2.91
CA ALA A 31 -7.91 -2.68 -4.14
C ALA A 31 -8.99 -2.85 -5.19
N VAL A 32 -8.61 -2.77 -6.46
CA VAL A 32 -9.51 -3.04 -7.57
C VAL A 32 -9.04 -4.31 -8.28
N VAL A 33 -9.96 -5.26 -8.42
CA VAL A 33 -9.70 -6.54 -9.07
C VAL A 33 -10.54 -6.63 -10.34
N LEU A 34 -9.91 -7.00 -11.44
CA LEU A 34 -10.55 -7.12 -12.76
C LEU A 34 -11.12 -8.53 -12.92
N GLU A 35 -12.06 -8.90 -12.04
CA GLU A 35 -12.70 -10.22 -12.09
C GLU A 35 -14.16 -10.10 -11.68
N SER A 36 -14.99 -10.95 -12.29
CA SER A 36 -16.39 -11.04 -11.89
C SER A 36 -16.50 -11.71 -10.50
N PRO A 37 -17.51 -11.33 -9.71
CA PRO A 37 -17.72 -11.96 -8.40
C PRO A 37 -17.84 -13.48 -8.55
N GLY A 38 -17.05 -14.20 -7.75
CA GLY A 38 -17.06 -15.66 -7.75
C GLY A 38 -16.06 -16.31 -8.69
N GLU A 39 -15.38 -15.56 -9.56
CA GLU A 39 -14.31 -16.09 -10.39
C GLU A 39 -13.03 -16.30 -9.59
N ALA A 40 -12.74 -15.40 -8.66
CA ALA A 40 -11.65 -15.57 -7.71
C ALA A 40 -12.23 -15.89 -6.34
N GLU A 41 -11.97 -17.08 -5.84
CA GLU A 41 -12.54 -17.55 -4.60
C GLU A 41 -12.12 -16.70 -3.40
N PHE A 42 -10.95 -16.08 -3.46
CA PHE A 42 -10.43 -15.21 -2.40
C PHE A 42 -11.08 -13.82 -2.37
N VAL A 43 -11.82 -13.42 -3.41
CA VAL A 43 -12.52 -12.12 -3.47
C VAL A 43 -13.92 -12.28 -2.86
N LYS A 44 -13.95 -12.60 -1.57
CA LYS A 44 -15.18 -12.77 -0.77
C LYS A 44 -14.93 -12.29 0.64
N GLU A 45 -15.98 -11.84 1.30
CA GLU A 45 -15.92 -11.47 2.72
C GLU A 45 -15.33 -12.58 3.58
N ASN A 46 -14.55 -12.17 4.57
CA ASN A 46 -13.90 -13.07 5.55
C ASN A 46 -12.76 -13.92 5.00
N LYS A 47 -12.41 -13.80 3.73
CA LYS A 47 -11.25 -14.49 3.18
C LYS A 47 -9.96 -13.74 3.51
N ARG A 48 -8.90 -14.49 3.79
CA ARG A 48 -7.57 -13.95 4.02
C ARG A 48 -6.87 -13.74 2.70
N VAL A 49 -6.27 -12.57 2.55
CA VAL A 49 -5.56 -12.18 1.33
C VAL A 49 -4.25 -11.50 1.66
N LYS A 50 -3.40 -11.40 0.66
CA LYS A 50 -2.21 -10.56 0.67
C LYS A 50 -2.46 -9.37 -0.24
N CYS A 51 -2.21 -8.18 0.28
CA CYS A 51 -2.18 -6.97 -0.52
C CYS A 51 -0.73 -6.76 -0.95
N ILE A 52 -0.48 -6.73 -2.25
CA ILE A 52 0.85 -6.67 -2.83
C ILE A 52 0.98 -5.41 -3.66
N PHE A 53 2.05 -4.66 -3.45
CA PHE A 53 2.31 -3.45 -4.22
C PHE A 53 3.81 -3.18 -4.33
N LYS A 54 4.20 -2.50 -5.41
CA LYS A 54 5.60 -2.24 -5.71
C LYS A 54 6.13 -1.05 -4.94
N GLU A 55 7.42 -1.06 -4.66
CA GLU A 55 8.12 0.03 -4.00
C GLU A 55 8.00 1.35 -4.77
N THR A 56 7.91 1.26 -6.11
CA THR A 56 7.83 2.42 -7.00
C THR A 56 6.42 3.01 -7.11
N GLU A 57 5.42 2.35 -6.55
CA GLU A 57 4.02 2.78 -6.66
C GLU A 57 3.50 3.45 -5.39
N VAL A 58 4.36 3.66 -4.41
CA VAL A 58 4.03 4.35 -3.17
C VAL A 58 4.46 5.81 -3.29
N LEU A 59 3.53 6.72 -3.08
CA LEU A 59 3.85 8.15 -2.99
C LEU A 59 4.04 8.54 -1.53
N LEU A 60 5.02 9.39 -1.26
CA LEU A 60 5.22 9.95 0.07
C LEU A 60 4.84 11.42 0.08
N LEU A 61 4.13 11.82 1.14
CA LEU A 61 3.65 13.17 1.37
C LEU A 61 4.09 13.60 2.76
N ARG A 62 4.32 14.89 2.95
CA ARG A 62 4.64 15.46 4.26
C ARG A 62 3.38 15.92 5.00
N GLU A 63 2.28 16.13 4.28
CA GLU A 63 1.03 16.61 4.85
C GLU A 63 -0.08 15.60 4.61
N LYS A 64 -1.00 15.52 5.57
CA LYS A 64 -2.18 14.67 5.46
C LYS A 64 -3.14 15.22 4.42
N VAL A 65 -3.60 14.35 3.53
CA VAL A 65 -4.65 14.67 2.54
C VAL A 65 -5.86 13.77 2.79
N SER A 66 -7.01 14.18 2.28
CA SER A 66 -8.22 13.36 2.39
C SER A 66 -8.29 12.39 1.22
N GLN A 67 -7.90 11.15 1.47
CA GLN A 67 -7.87 10.09 0.46
C GLN A 67 -7.90 8.72 1.15
N ILE A 68 -8.48 7.73 0.47
CA ILE A 68 -8.35 6.32 0.90
C ILE A 68 -6.92 5.85 0.63
N ASN A 69 -6.50 4.76 1.26
CA ASN A 69 -5.15 4.21 1.14
C ASN A 69 -4.05 5.22 1.49
N LEU A 70 -4.34 6.04 2.49
CA LEU A 70 -3.36 6.96 3.08
C LEU A 70 -2.96 6.42 4.45
N PHE A 71 -1.66 6.21 4.65
CA PHE A 71 -1.15 5.60 5.89
C PHE A 71 -0.03 6.46 6.44
N GLU A 72 -0.13 6.78 7.73
CA GLU A 72 0.89 7.54 8.44
C GLU A 72 2.05 6.63 8.84
N GLY A 73 3.27 7.12 8.67
CA GLY A 73 4.46 6.36 9.03
C GLY A 73 5.65 7.25 9.32
N THR A 74 6.74 6.60 9.72
CA THR A 74 8.01 7.26 10.04
C THR A 74 9.12 6.59 9.25
N ILE A 75 10.00 7.38 8.66
CA ILE A 75 11.13 6.84 7.91
C ILE A 75 12.10 6.17 8.88
N LYS A 76 12.22 4.86 8.74
CA LYS A 76 13.11 4.05 9.55
C LYS A 76 14.54 4.08 9.04
N SER A 77 14.69 4.02 7.72
CA SER A 77 16.00 4.07 7.06
C SER A 77 15.89 4.69 5.68
N LEU A 78 16.99 5.27 5.25
CA LEU A 78 17.10 5.91 3.95
C LEU A 78 18.48 5.61 3.37
N GLU A 79 18.49 5.03 2.20
CA GLU A 79 19.72 4.82 1.43
C GLU A 79 19.62 5.68 0.17
N LYS A 80 20.35 6.80 0.18
CA LYS A 80 20.26 7.79 -0.88
C LYS A 80 21.32 7.52 -1.94
N GLY A 81 20.84 7.20 -3.14
CA GLY A 81 21.70 7.11 -4.30
C GLY A 81 21.78 8.44 -5.04
N ARG A 82 22.51 8.45 -6.15
CA ARG A 82 22.66 9.65 -6.97
C ARG A 82 21.36 10.01 -7.69
N VAL A 83 20.66 9.00 -8.22
CA VAL A 83 19.40 9.18 -8.98
C VAL A 83 18.22 8.61 -8.22
N LEU A 84 18.36 7.41 -7.69
CA LEU A 84 17.30 6.72 -6.95
C LEU A 84 17.70 6.55 -5.49
N SER A 85 16.68 6.62 -4.64
CA SER A 85 16.81 6.38 -3.20
C SER A 85 15.83 5.30 -2.77
N THR A 86 16.24 4.47 -1.82
CA THR A 86 15.38 3.45 -1.22
C THR A 86 15.15 3.81 0.24
N LEU A 87 13.92 3.63 0.68
CA LEU A 87 13.49 3.97 2.03
C LEU A 87 12.75 2.80 2.63
N VAL A 88 12.82 2.70 3.94
CA VAL A 88 11.94 1.83 4.71
C VAL A 88 11.11 2.74 5.62
N VAL A 89 9.80 2.63 5.49
CA VAL A 89 8.84 3.39 6.30
C VAL A 89 8.20 2.44 7.30
N ASP A 90 8.24 2.79 8.56
CA ASP A 90 7.56 2.04 9.61
C ASP A 90 6.14 2.59 9.75
N CYS A 91 5.15 1.75 9.43
CA CYS A 91 3.74 2.04 9.61
C CYS A 91 3.15 1.07 10.61
N LYS A 92 2.92 1.52 11.84
CA LYS A 92 2.32 0.69 12.90
C LYS A 92 3.03 -0.66 13.06
N GLY A 93 4.35 -0.67 12.98
CA GLY A 93 5.14 -1.89 13.09
C GLY A 93 5.33 -2.67 11.80
N GLN A 94 4.67 -2.26 10.71
CA GLN A 94 4.85 -2.86 9.39
C GLN A 94 5.90 -2.07 8.63
N GLU A 95 6.90 -2.76 8.10
CA GLU A 95 7.94 -2.12 7.30
C GLU A 95 7.55 -2.09 5.83
N ILE A 96 7.43 -0.90 5.28
CA ILE A 96 7.06 -0.69 3.88
C ILE A 96 8.28 -0.14 3.14
N ARG A 97 8.63 -0.78 2.05
CA ARG A 97 9.73 -0.33 1.21
C ARG A 97 9.22 0.63 0.15
N VAL A 98 9.94 1.72 -0.03
CA VAL A 98 9.58 2.78 -0.98
C VAL A 98 10.82 3.14 -1.78
N MET A 99 10.63 3.33 -3.09
CA MET A 99 11.69 3.82 -3.97
C MET A 99 11.24 5.13 -4.56
N LEU A 100 12.05 6.16 -4.37
CA LEU A 100 11.83 7.50 -4.92
C LEU A 100 13.06 7.93 -5.70
N THR A 101 12.89 8.97 -6.52
CA THR A 101 14.08 9.65 -7.04
C THR A 101 14.75 10.40 -5.89
N SER A 102 16.05 10.56 -5.96
CA SER A 102 16.77 11.34 -4.94
C SER A 102 16.34 12.80 -4.92
N ARG A 103 15.87 13.32 -6.07
CA ARG A 103 15.28 14.65 -6.15
C ARG A 103 14.00 14.74 -5.30
N GLN A 104 13.15 13.71 -5.33
CA GLN A 104 11.94 13.67 -4.48
C GLN A 104 12.31 13.66 -3.00
N VAL A 105 13.34 12.90 -2.64
CA VAL A 105 13.84 12.86 -1.26
C VAL A 105 14.29 14.26 -0.81
N ASP A 106 15.04 14.96 -1.64
CA ASP A 106 15.51 16.31 -1.34
C ASP A 106 14.36 17.32 -1.27
N ASN A 107 13.44 17.22 -2.23
CA ASN A 107 12.29 18.13 -2.28
C ASN A 107 11.40 17.99 -1.03
N LEU A 108 11.24 16.78 -0.55
CA LEU A 108 10.43 16.50 0.64
C LEU A 108 11.20 16.68 1.94
N GLY A 109 12.51 16.84 1.88
CA GLY A 109 13.35 16.96 3.07
C GLY A 109 13.37 15.72 3.92
N LEU A 110 13.44 14.54 3.29
CA LEU A 110 13.33 13.26 4.00
C LEU A 110 14.66 12.85 4.63
N SER A 111 14.57 12.33 5.84
CA SER A 111 15.69 11.73 6.55
C SER A 111 15.14 10.69 7.53
N GLN A 112 16.02 9.93 8.16
CA GLN A 112 15.62 9.00 9.20
C GLN A 112 14.87 9.75 10.30
N GLY A 113 13.72 9.23 10.70
CA GLY A 113 12.86 9.82 11.72
C GLY A 113 11.83 10.81 11.19
N THR A 114 11.85 11.15 9.90
CA THR A 114 10.85 12.05 9.32
C THR A 114 9.49 11.37 9.28
N GLU A 115 8.46 12.10 9.74
CA GLU A 115 7.08 11.63 9.61
C GLU A 115 6.55 11.89 8.21
N VAL A 116 5.91 10.88 7.64
CA VAL A 116 5.37 10.93 6.28
C VAL A 116 4.00 10.30 6.20
N TYR A 117 3.30 10.57 5.12
CA TYR A 117 2.07 9.87 4.76
C TYR A 117 2.34 9.11 3.47
N MET A 118 1.99 7.82 3.46
CA MET A 118 2.07 6.99 2.27
C MET A 118 0.72 6.99 1.58
N LEU A 119 0.72 7.25 0.30
CA LEU A 119 -0.48 7.22 -0.53
C LEU A 119 -0.31 6.14 -1.60
N LEU A 120 -1.29 5.24 -1.68
CA LEU A 120 -1.26 4.11 -2.59
C LEU A 120 -2.56 4.03 -3.36
N SER A 121 -2.50 4.12 -4.69
CA SER A 121 -3.71 4.00 -5.51
C SER A 121 -4.30 2.59 -5.38
N PRO A 122 -5.63 2.46 -5.18
CA PRO A 122 -6.29 1.15 -5.22
C PRO A 122 -6.03 0.37 -6.51
N MET A 123 -5.75 1.07 -7.60
CA MET A 123 -5.47 0.46 -8.90
C MET A 123 -4.10 -0.21 -8.95
N HIS A 124 -3.22 0.06 -7.98
CA HIS A 124 -1.88 -0.51 -7.91
C HIS A 124 -1.75 -1.62 -6.86
N VAL A 125 -2.83 -1.96 -6.18
CA VAL A 125 -2.82 -3.04 -5.19
C VAL A 125 -3.25 -4.33 -5.86
N ILE A 126 -2.39 -5.34 -5.78
CA ILE A 126 -2.69 -6.69 -6.28
C ILE A 126 -3.12 -7.53 -5.08
N LEU A 127 -4.20 -8.27 -5.24
CA LEU A 127 -4.66 -9.21 -4.22
C LEU A 127 -4.30 -10.63 -4.62
N GLU A 128 -3.78 -11.39 -3.66
CA GLU A 128 -3.53 -12.83 -3.80
C GLU A 128 -4.13 -13.56 -2.62
N ALA A 129 -4.54 -14.80 -2.85
CA ALA A 129 -4.99 -15.66 -1.77
C ALA A 129 -3.86 -15.88 -0.77
N GLN A 130 -4.17 -15.85 0.52
CA GLN A 130 -3.23 -16.19 1.56
C GLN A 130 -3.31 -17.70 1.81
N ASP A 131 -2.19 -18.39 1.66
CA ASP A 131 -2.10 -19.81 1.99
C ASP A 131 -2.18 -19.98 3.50
N GLU A 132 -2.91 -20.96 3.92
CA GLU A 132 -3.06 -21.31 5.33
C GLU A 132 -2.08 -22.37 5.78
#